data_df586ea5c428e418ee7cdf76822cf6f2
#
_entry.id   df586ea5c428e418ee7cdf76822cf6f2
#
_cell.length_a   1.000
_cell.length_b   1.000
_cell.length_c   1.000
_cell.angle_alpha   90.00
_cell.angle_beta   90.00
_cell.angle_gamma   90.00
#
_symmetry.space_group_name_H-M   'P 1'
#
loop_
_entity.id
_entity.type
_entity.pdbx_description
1 polymer ?
#
loop_
_entity_poly.entity_id
_entity_poly.type
_entity_poly.pdbx_seq_one_letter_code
_entity_poly.pdbx_strand_id
1 'polypeptide(L)'
;LCDRRQRQMCIRDRVKDVKTTPAEVRKFYNQLPADSIPYIPMQVEVQIITLNPKVPQQEIDNVKARLRDFSEQVNKGERDFSTLAVLYSEDRGSAMMGGEMGFVSKSNLVPEFANVAFNLNDPKKVSKIVETEYGYHIIQLIEKRGDRINVRHILLRPHVSEKDISDALVRLDSLRVDLIDKKISFDEITQYVSQDKETRNNKGLMVNMSETGVSTTKFQMDQLPQEIANIVDKMEVGEISVPFTMIDQKRGKEVVAMVKLKARIPGHKANVSNDFQILKGIVENHKRNELIDNWIRQKQKETYIRIKDGWDNCDFMYDGWIKK
;
A
#
# COMPACT_ATOMS: atom_id res chain seq x y z
N LEU A 1 27.77 23.11 -8.59
CA LEU A 1 27.54 22.04 -7.58
C LEU A 1 26.10 21.56 -7.76
N CYS A 2 25.91 20.44 -8.48
CA CYS A 2 24.58 19.81 -8.57
C CYS A 2 24.13 19.35 -7.18
N ASP A 3 22.97 19.86 -6.74
CA ASP A 3 22.31 19.46 -5.50
C ASP A 3 22.09 17.93 -5.47
N ARG A 4 22.08 17.33 -4.28
CA ARG A 4 21.88 15.90 -4.06
C ARG A 4 20.61 15.37 -4.76
N ARG A 5 19.57 16.19 -4.83
CA ARG A 5 18.31 15.87 -5.54
C ARG A 5 18.49 15.84 -7.06
N GLN A 6 19.29 16.76 -7.64
CA GLN A 6 19.57 16.75 -9.08
C GLN A 6 20.41 15.53 -9.49
N ARG A 7 21.37 15.08 -8.64
CA ARG A 7 22.15 13.88 -8.93
C ARG A 7 21.29 12.61 -8.92
N GLN A 8 20.38 12.47 -7.95
CA GLN A 8 19.43 11.35 -7.90
C GLN A 8 18.48 11.37 -9.12
N MET A 9 18.04 12.55 -9.54
CA MET A 9 17.18 12.73 -10.71
C MET A 9 17.90 12.35 -12.02
N CYS A 10 19.16 12.75 -12.19
CA CYS A 10 19.96 12.42 -13.37
C CYS A 10 20.25 10.89 -13.50
N ILE A 11 20.49 10.20 -12.38
CA ILE A 11 20.71 8.75 -12.39
C ILE A 11 19.38 8.04 -12.68
N ARG A 12 18.30 8.46 -12.03
CA ARG A 12 16.96 7.88 -12.21
C ARG A 12 16.45 8.00 -13.63
N ASP A 13 16.67 9.14 -14.29
CA ASP A 13 16.22 9.35 -15.67
C ASP A 13 16.95 8.47 -16.67
N ARG A 14 18.23 8.15 -16.44
CA ARG A 14 19.02 7.27 -17.31
C ARG A 14 18.62 5.81 -17.25
N VAL A 15 18.09 5.35 -16.11
CA VAL A 15 17.69 3.94 -15.91
C VAL A 15 16.19 3.71 -16.05
N LYS A 16 15.40 4.79 -16.30
CA LYS A 16 13.93 4.71 -16.44
C LYS A 16 13.48 3.83 -17.61
N ASP A 17 14.24 3.84 -18.71
CA ASP A 17 13.85 3.25 -19.98
C ASP A 17 14.49 1.89 -20.25
N VAL A 18 15.06 1.24 -19.21
CA VAL A 18 15.62 -0.09 -19.36
C VAL A 18 14.49 -1.09 -19.61
N LYS A 19 14.42 -1.57 -20.83
CA LYS A 19 13.47 -2.61 -21.25
C LYS A 19 14.22 -3.89 -21.56
N THR A 20 13.56 -5.01 -21.31
CA THR A 20 14.11 -6.34 -21.55
C THR A 20 13.17 -7.14 -22.44
N THR A 21 13.71 -7.74 -23.48
CA THR A 21 12.98 -8.61 -24.39
C THR A 21 12.89 -10.04 -23.86
N PRO A 22 11.88 -10.83 -24.26
CA PRO A 22 11.80 -12.24 -23.87
C PRO A 22 13.04 -13.09 -24.28
N ALA A 23 13.69 -12.74 -25.40
CA ALA A 23 14.90 -13.41 -25.83
C ALA A 23 16.08 -13.15 -24.88
N GLU A 24 16.22 -11.94 -24.39
CA GLU A 24 17.28 -11.58 -23.42
C GLU A 24 17.06 -12.27 -22.07
N VAL A 25 15.82 -12.38 -21.60
CA VAL A 25 15.51 -13.13 -20.37
C VAL A 25 15.88 -14.60 -20.52
N ARG A 26 15.54 -15.23 -21.65
CA ARG A 26 15.92 -16.63 -21.92
C ARG A 26 17.43 -16.81 -22.02
N LYS A 27 18.11 -15.88 -22.71
CA LYS A 27 19.57 -15.90 -22.82
C LYS A 27 20.23 -15.80 -21.46
N PHE A 28 19.81 -14.85 -20.66
CA PHE A 28 20.32 -14.67 -19.29
C PHE A 28 20.10 -15.94 -18.45
N TYR A 29 18.88 -16.47 -18.43
CA TYR A 29 18.54 -17.68 -17.69
C TYR A 29 19.41 -18.88 -18.09
N ASN A 30 19.64 -19.09 -19.38
CA ASN A 30 20.48 -20.19 -19.90
C ASN A 30 21.97 -20.04 -19.58
N GLN A 31 22.40 -18.81 -19.24
CA GLN A 31 23.80 -18.52 -18.83
C GLN A 31 24.02 -18.63 -17.34
N LEU A 32 22.94 -18.71 -16.54
CA LEU A 32 23.06 -18.84 -15.10
C LEU A 32 23.55 -20.24 -14.71
N PRO A 33 24.55 -20.34 -13.82
CA PRO A 33 24.89 -21.60 -13.18
C PRO A 33 23.68 -22.17 -12.43
N ALA A 34 23.53 -23.48 -12.39
CA ALA A 34 22.40 -24.13 -11.72
C ALA A 34 22.21 -23.74 -10.25
N ASP A 35 23.29 -23.36 -9.58
CA ASP A 35 23.29 -22.91 -8.18
C ASP A 35 22.93 -21.42 -8.04
N SER A 36 22.97 -20.66 -9.13
CA SER A 36 22.63 -19.24 -9.18
C SER A 36 21.18 -18.99 -9.65
N ILE A 37 20.45 -20.05 -10.01
CA ILE A 37 19.02 -19.92 -10.35
C ILE A 37 18.25 -19.58 -9.06
N PRO A 38 17.48 -18.47 -9.03
CA PRO A 38 16.76 -18.06 -7.84
C PRO A 38 15.77 -19.13 -7.39
N TYR A 39 15.70 -19.37 -6.09
CA TYR A 39 14.66 -20.19 -5.49
C TYR A 39 13.45 -19.30 -5.19
N ILE A 40 12.29 -19.72 -5.66
CA ILE A 40 11.01 -19.07 -5.39
C ILE A 40 10.35 -19.82 -4.26
N PRO A 41 10.11 -19.17 -3.11
CA PRO A 41 9.39 -19.78 -1.99
C PRO A 41 7.98 -20.20 -2.40
N MET A 42 7.35 -21.02 -1.56
CA MET A 42 5.94 -21.37 -1.72
C MET A 42 5.07 -20.13 -1.84
N GLN A 43 4.17 -20.14 -2.81
CA GLN A 43 3.23 -19.06 -3.08
C GLN A 43 1.80 -19.58 -3.05
N VAL A 44 0.87 -18.70 -2.71
CA VAL A 44 -0.56 -18.97 -2.70
C VAL A 44 -1.33 -17.94 -3.50
N GLU A 45 -2.43 -18.34 -4.11
CA GLU A 45 -3.45 -17.45 -4.65
C GLU A 45 -4.70 -17.54 -3.78
N VAL A 46 -5.16 -16.39 -3.29
CA VAL A 46 -6.27 -16.29 -2.35
C VAL A 46 -7.37 -15.42 -2.95
N GLN A 47 -8.60 -15.88 -2.83
CA GLN A 47 -9.79 -15.09 -3.09
C GLN A 47 -10.41 -14.68 -1.74
N ILE A 48 -10.95 -13.46 -1.66
CA ILE A 48 -11.54 -12.90 -0.45
C ILE A 48 -12.91 -12.31 -0.73
N ILE A 49 -13.84 -12.50 0.20
CA ILE A 49 -15.10 -11.77 0.29
C ILE A 49 -15.06 -11.01 1.61
N THR A 50 -15.36 -9.72 1.56
CA THR A 50 -15.44 -8.89 2.76
C THR A 50 -16.81 -8.25 2.90
N LEU A 51 -17.31 -8.18 4.13
CA LEU A 51 -18.47 -7.41 4.52
C LEU A 51 -18.07 -6.41 5.61
N ASN A 52 -18.52 -5.17 5.45
CA ASN A 52 -18.47 -4.21 6.55
C ASN A 52 -19.66 -4.49 7.48
N PRO A 53 -19.44 -4.68 8.78
CA PRO A 53 -20.54 -4.72 9.75
C PRO A 53 -21.36 -3.43 9.65
N LYS A 54 -22.65 -3.50 9.93
CA LYS A 54 -23.51 -2.31 9.91
C LYS A 54 -23.12 -1.40 11.07
N VAL A 55 -22.86 -0.15 10.76
CA VAL A 55 -22.62 0.88 11.79
C VAL A 55 -23.95 1.39 12.29
N PRO A 56 -24.23 1.35 13.60
CA PRO A 56 -25.45 1.94 14.15
C PRO A 56 -25.51 3.45 13.89
N GLN A 57 -26.69 3.95 13.51
CA GLN A 57 -26.88 5.39 13.25
C GLN A 57 -26.49 6.25 14.46
N GLN A 58 -26.75 5.76 15.66
CA GLN A 58 -26.38 6.42 16.90
C GLN A 58 -24.87 6.69 17.00
N GLU A 59 -24.02 5.74 16.57
CA GLU A 59 -22.56 5.91 16.58
C GLU A 59 -22.10 6.94 15.55
N ILE A 60 -22.73 6.95 14.38
CA ILE A 60 -22.49 7.99 13.36
C ILE A 60 -22.82 9.38 13.95
N ASP A 61 -23.95 9.50 14.62
CA ASP A 61 -24.39 10.77 15.20
C ASP A 61 -23.48 11.20 16.36
N ASN A 62 -23.01 10.25 17.17
CA ASN A 62 -22.02 10.49 18.24
C ASN A 62 -20.71 11.04 17.68
N VAL A 63 -20.17 10.40 16.63
CA VAL A 63 -18.94 10.84 15.97
C VAL A 63 -19.11 12.24 15.37
N LYS A 64 -20.22 12.49 14.68
CA LYS A 64 -20.52 13.81 14.13
C LYS A 64 -20.68 14.87 15.20
N ALA A 65 -21.30 14.54 16.34
CA ALA A 65 -21.44 15.45 17.48
C ALA A 65 -20.06 15.82 18.07
N ARG A 66 -19.19 14.84 18.29
CA ARG A 66 -17.81 15.08 18.77
C ARG A 66 -17.02 15.96 17.82
N LEU A 67 -17.09 15.73 16.52
CA LEU A 67 -16.39 16.56 15.52
C LEU A 67 -16.93 17.99 15.48
N ARG A 68 -18.24 18.20 15.67
CA ARG A 68 -18.83 19.56 15.79
C ARG A 68 -18.31 20.27 17.03
N ASP A 69 -18.26 19.58 18.15
CA ASP A 69 -17.72 20.13 19.41
C ASP A 69 -16.24 20.52 19.25
N PHE A 70 -15.41 19.67 18.64
CA PHE A 70 -14.02 20.03 18.35
C PHE A 70 -13.92 21.25 17.44
N SER A 71 -14.74 21.31 16.38
CA SER A 71 -14.78 22.46 15.49
C SER A 71 -15.16 23.74 16.21
N GLU A 72 -16.12 23.68 17.12
CA GLU A 72 -16.53 24.84 17.94
C GLU A 72 -15.44 25.31 18.89
N GLN A 73 -14.79 24.39 19.62
CA GLN A 73 -13.67 24.71 20.52
C GLN A 73 -12.53 25.40 19.78
N VAL A 74 -12.18 24.92 18.58
CA VAL A 74 -11.12 25.54 17.76
C VAL A 74 -11.56 26.91 17.25
N ASN A 75 -12.76 27.04 16.70
CA ASN A 75 -13.27 28.29 16.15
C ASN A 75 -13.44 29.38 17.22
N LYS A 76 -13.71 29.00 18.48
CA LYS A 76 -13.75 29.91 19.64
C LYS A 76 -12.37 30.23 20.22
N GLY A 77 -11.32 29.54 19.79
CA GLY A 77 -9.96 29.68 20.30
C GLY A 77 -9.77 29.06 21.70
N GLU A 78 -10.67 28.18 22.13
CA GLU A 78 -10.58 27.50 23.42
C GLU A 78 -9.52 26.40 23.43
N ARG A 79 -9.31 25.75 22.29
CA ARG A 79 -8.29 24.70 22.08
C ARG A 79 -7.65 24.80 20.70
N ASP A 80 -6.39 24.38 20.61
CA ASP A 80 -5.70 24.27 19.33
C ASP A 80 -6.11 22.98 18.58
N PHE A 81 -6.28 23.11 17.28
CA PHE A 81 -6.61 21.98 16.41
C PHE A 81 -5.57 20.85 16.53
N SER A 82 -4.27 21.19 16.55
CA SER A 82 -3.17 20.25 16.69
C SER A 82 -3.26 19.43 17.99
N THR A 83 -3.61 20.07 19.10
CA THR A 83 -3.79 19.38 20.37
C THR A 83 -4.94 18.37 20.31
N LEU A 84 -6.08 18.76 19.72
CA LEU A 84 -7.21 17.86 19.54
C LEU A 84 -6.87 16.71 18.59
N ALA A 85 -6.08 16.96 17.53
CA ALA A 85 -5.64 15.94 16.61
C ALA A 85 -4.75 14.89 17.29
N VAL A 86 -3.77 15.32 18.09
CA VAL A 86 -2.88 14.40 18.84
C VAL A 86 -3.68 13.54 19.83
N LEU A 87 -4.69 14.11 20.49
CA LEU A 87 -5.45 13.42 21.53
C LEU A 87 -6.52 12.48 20.97
N TYR A 88 -7.14 12.84 19.86
CA TYR A 88 -8.39 12.19 19.43
C TYR A 88 -8.42 11.69 17.99
N SER A 89 -7.47 12.11 17.13
CA SER A 89 -7.49 11.65 15.74
C SER A 89 -7.11 10.18 15.64
N GLU A 90 -7.90 9.44 14.91
CA GLU A 90 -7.67 8.03 14.61
C GLU A 90 -6.84 7.82 13.33
N ASP A 91 -6.36 8.90 12.71
CA ASP A 91 -5.37 8.80 11.64
C ASP A 91 -3.96 8.67 12.20
N ARG A 92 -3.46 7.45 12.29
CA ARG A 92 -2.12 7.15 12.82
C ARG A 92 -1.00 7.84 12.06
N GLY A 93 -1.22 8.17 10.80
CA GLY A 93 -0.20 8.79 9.93
C GLY A 93 0.08 10.25 10.28
N SER A 94 -0.93 11.01 10.73
CA SER A 94 -0.81 12.44 10.99
C SER A 94 -1.11 12.84 12.45
N ALA A 95 -1.80 12.02 13.23
CA ALA A 95 -2.23 12.36 14.59
C ALA A 95 -1.08 12.89 15.46
N MET A 96 0.04 12.18 15.54
CA MET A 96 1.22 12.58 16.32
C MET A 96 1.89 13.88 15.84
N MET A 97 1.62 14.27 14.61
CA MET A 97 2.07 15.55 14.01
C MET A 97 1.00 16.65 14.11
N GLY A 98 0.01 16.50 15.03
CA GLY A 98 -1.09 17.46 15.17
C GLY A 98 -2.06 17.45 13.99
N GLY A 99 -2.17 16.33 13.28
CA GLY A 99 -3.03 16.14 12.13
C GLY A 99 -2.45 16.71 10.82
N GLU A 100 -1.21 17.19 10.80
CA GLU A 100 -0.58 17.80 9.63
C GLU A 100 -0.17 16.75 8.59
N MET A 101 -0.56 16.99 7.33
CA MET A 101 -0.29 16.08 6.21
C MET A 101 0.92 16.50 5.35
N GLY A 102 1.47 17.70 5.58
CA GLY A 102 2.45 18.30 4.69
C GLY A 102 1.83 18.76 3.35
N PHE A 103 2.67 19.19 2.41
CA PHE A 103 2.19 19.65 1.10
C PHE A 103 1.78 18.48 0.19
N VAL A 104 0.50 18.36 -0.07
CA VAL A 104 -0.10 17.32 -0.93
C VAL A 104 -0.77 17.94 -2.15
N SER A 105 -0.76 17.22 -3.28
CA SER A 105 -1.52 17.57 -4.48
C SER A 105 -2.94 17.01 -4.41
N LYS A 106 -3.85 17.60 -5.21
CA LYS A 106 -5.25 17.16 -5.25
C LYS A 106 -5.42 15.69 -5.64
N SER A 107 -4.55 15.18 -6.51
CA SER A 107 -4.58 13.78 -6.97
C SER A 107 -4.19 12.74 -5.91
N ASN A 108 -3.56 13.17 -4.82
CA ASN A 108 -3.13 12.27 -3.73
C ASN A 108 -4.16 12.16 -2.60
N LEU A 109 -5.29 12.83 -2.75
CA LEU A 109 -6.36 12.86 -1.76
C LEU A 109 -7.63 12.23 -2.35
N VAL A 110 -8.44 11.63 -1.49
CA VAL A 110 -9.78 11.16 -1.91
C VAL A 110 -10.65 12.35 -2.32
N PRO A 111 -11.50 12.21 -3.34
CA PRO A 111 -12.23 13.32 -3.96
C PRO A 111 -13.03 14.16 -2.96
N GLU A 112 -13.71 13.53 -2.02
CA GLU A 112 -14.56 14.20 -1.01
C GLU A 112 -13.72 15.09 -0.10
N PHE A 113 -12.58 14.59 0.36
CA PHE A 113 -11.63 15.35 1.19
C PHE A 113 -10.97 16.46 0.38
N ALA A 114 -10.48 16.14 -0.83
CA ALA A 114 -9.80 17.08 -1.71
C ALA A 114 -10.71 18.29 -2.05
N ASN A 115 -11.98 18.04 -2.37
CA ASN A 115 -12.92 19.09 -2.73
C ASN A 115 -13.14 20.09 -1.58
N VAL A 116 -13.20 19.62 -0.35
CA VAL A 116 -13.35 20.51 0.80
C VAL A 116 -12.01 21.20 1.13
N ALA A 117 -10.91 20.45 1.20
CA ALA A 117 -9.61 20.98 1.58
C ALA A 117 -9.13 22.11 0.65
N PHE A 118 -9.25 21.92 -0.67
CA PHE A 118 -8.82 22.93 -1.67
C PHE A 118 -9.73 24.17 -1.72
N ASN A 119 -10.96 24.09 -1.22
CA ASN A 119 -11.87 25.22 -1.12
C ASN A 119 -11.73 26.03 0.19
N LEU A 120 -10.93 25.54 1.16
CA LEU A 120 -10.62 26.31 2.36
C LEU A 120 -9.75 27.53 2.00
N ASN A 121 -10.11 28.69 2.51
CA ASN A 121 -9.38 29.95 2.29
C ASN A 121 -8.94 30.63 3.58
N ASP A 122 -9.49 30.24 4.72
CA ASP A 122 -9.23 30.84 6.02
C ASP A 122 -8.53 29.82 6.95
N PRO A 123 -7.24 30.04 7.29
CA PRO A 123 -6.52 29.14 8.21
C PRO A 123 -7.08 29.09 9.63
N LYS A 124 -7.89 30.09 10.03
CA LYS A 124 -8.48 30.14 11.37
C LYS A 124 -9.76 29.32 11.50
N LYS A 125 -10.37 28.94 10.37
CA LYS A 125 -11.64 28.21 10.35
C LYS A 125 -11.46 26.75 10.09
N VAL A 126 -12.27 25.95 10.80
CA VAL A 126 -12.38 24.51 10.57
C VAL A 126 -13.47 24.25 9.53
N SER A 127 -13.27 23.26 8.67
CA SER A 127 -14.25 22.84 7.67
C SER A 127 -15.54 22.31 8.31
N LYS A 128 -16.57 22.16 7.48
CA LYS A 128 -17.68 21.24 7.78
C LYS A 128 -17.15 19.80 7.85
N ILE A 129 -17.94 18.93 8.48
CA ILE A 129 -17.61 17.50 8.53
C ILE A 129 -17.62 16.93 7.11
N VAL A 130 -16.55 16.21 6.77
CA VAL A 130 -16.37 15.53 5.50
C VAL A 130 -16.45 14.03 5.73
N GLU A 131 -17.33 13.36 5.03
CA GLU A 131 -17.45 11.91 5.04
C GLU A 131 -16.62 11.32 3.91
N THR A 132 -15.79 10.32 4.21
CA THR A 132 -14.98 9.59 3.24
C THR A 132 -15.05 8.09 3.54
N GLU A 133 -14.45 7.27 2.68
CA GLU A 133 -14.34 5.84 2.96
C GLU A 133 -13.50 5.52 4.22
N TYR A 134 -12.66 6.46 4.70
CA TYR A 134 -11.85 6.31 5.91
C TYR A 134 -12.61 6.66 7.20
N GLY A 135 -13.67 7.44 7.12
CA GLY A 135 -14.47 7.92 8.25
C GLY A 135 -14.91 9.36 8.10
N TYR A 136 -15.09 10.05 9.22
CA TYR A 136 -15.53 11.44 9.30
C TYR A 136 -14.38 12.36 9.65
N HIS A 137 -14.22 13.44 8.92
CA HIS A 137 -13.10 14.35 9.06
C HIS A 137 -13.57 15.78 9.30
N ILE A 138 -12.76 16.53 10.05
CA ILE A 138 -12.73 18.00 10.00
C ILE A 138 -11.33 18.42 9.58
N ILE A 139 -11.24 19.51 8.81
CA ILE A 139 -10.02 19.94 8.14
C ILE A 139 -9.77 21.41 8.46
N GLN A 140 -8.51 21.75 8.74
CA GLN A 140 -8.06 23.14 8.88
C GLN A 140 -6.91 23.39 7.89
N LEU A 141 -7.00 24.54 7.21
CA LEU A 141 -5.94 25.00 6.30
C LEU A 141 -4.73 25.45 7.12
N ILE A 142 -3.52 25.08 6.65
CA ILE A 142 -2.27 25.69 7.12
C ILE A 142 -1.76 26.65 6.05
N GLU A 143 -1.52 26.16 4.82
CA GLU A 143 -0.95 26.96 3.76
C GLU A 143 -1.32 26.40 2.38
N LYS A 144 -1.41 27.29 1.36
CA LYS A 144 -1.52 26.90 -0.05
C LYS A 144 -0.29 27.38 -0.82
N ARG A 145 0.26 26.49 -1.67
CA ARG A 145 1.37 26.79 -2.58
C ARG A 145 1.09 26.26 -3.98
N GLY A 146 0.63 27.12 -4.86
CA GLY A 146 0.28 26.75 -6.22
C GLY A 146 -0.79 25.64 -6.25
N ASP A 147 -0.45 24.49 -6.82
CA ASP A 147 -1.31 23.30 -6.94
C ASP A 147 -1.27 22.37 -5.73
N ARG A 148 -0.55 22.75 -4.65
CA ARG A 148 -0.41 21.98 -3.42
C ARG A 148 -0.99 22.71 -2.24
N ILE A 149 -1.49 21.91 -1.29
CA ILE A 149 -2.07 22.40 -0.04
C ILE A 149 -1.44 21.68 1.15
N ASN A 150 -1.15 22.44 2.21
CA ASN A 150 -0.84 21.88 3.52
C ASN A 150 -2.04 22.09 4.43
N VAL A 151 -2.58 20.99 4.94
CA VAL A 151 -3.73 20.96 5.85
C VAL A 151 -3.43 20.07 7.04
N ARG A 152 -4.18 20.30 8.11
CA ARG A 152 -4.30 19.34 9.22
C ARG A 152 -5.73 18.84 9.29
N HIS A 153 -5.90 17.59 9.74
CA HIS A 153 -7.21 16.99 9.88
C HIS A 153 -7.34 16.17 11.16
N ILE A 154 -8.58 16.00 11.60
CA ILE A 154 -8.96 15.04 12.64
C ILE A 154 -9.88 14.03 11.99
N LEU A 155 -9.55 12.77 12.11
CA LEU A 155 -10.35 11.65 11.64
C LEU A 155 -10.95 10.92 12.84
N LEU A 156 -12.27 10.71 12.83
CA LEU A 156 -12.95 9.80 13.73
C LEU A 156 -13.74 8.77 12.93
N ARG A 157 -13.80 7.54 13.46
CA ARG A 157 -14.57 6.43 12.92
C ARG A 157 -15.69 6.04 13.87
N PRO A 158 -16.89 5.77 13.37
CA PRO A 158 -17.92 5.19 14.21
C PRO A 158 -17.52 3.74 14.56
N HIS A 159 -17.67 3.39 15.83
CA HIS A 159 -17.38 2.05 16.31
C HIS A 159 -18.50 1.07 15.93
N VAL A 160 -18.10 -0.15 15.62
CA VAL A 160 -19.02 -1.25 15.35
C VAL A 160 -19.24 -2.02 16.64
N SER A 161 -20.48 -2.37 16.96
CA SER A 161 -20.76 -3.17 18.14
C SER A 161 -20.43 -4.66 17.88
N GLU A 162 -20.12 -5.40 18.95
CA GLU A 162 -19.91 -6.86 18.87
C GLU A 162 -21.12 -7.58 18.24
N LYS A 163 -22.32 -7.06 18.46
CA LYS A 163 -23.54 -7.60 17.85
C LYS A 163 -23.54 -7.43 16.33
N ASP A 164 -23.18 -6.23 15.83
CA ASP A 164 -23.16 -5.96 14.39
C ASP A 164 -22.09 -6.81 13.69
N ILE A 165 -20.95 -7.05 14.36
CA ILE A 165 -19.91 -7.97 13.88
C ILE A 165 -20.46 -9.40 13.83
N SER A 166 -21.11 -9.87 14.91
CA SER A 166 -21.72 -11.20 14.97
C SER A 166 -22.76 -11.39 13.87
N ASP A 167 -23.63 -10.41 13.65
CA ASP A 167 -24.65 -10.48 12.59
C ASP A 167 -24.01 -10.56 11.18
N ALA A 168 -22.90 -9.87 10.96
CA ALA A 168 -22.14 -9.96 9.71
C ALA A 168 -21.45 -11.32 9.54
N LEU A 169 -20.88 -11.89 10.61
CA LEU A 169 -20.31 -13.25 10.61
C LEU A 169 -21.36 -14.28 10.25
N VAL A 170 -22.53 -14.27 10.91
CA VAL A 170 -23.66 -15.19 10.63
C VAL A 170 -24.11 -15.08 9.18
N ARG A 171 -24.17 -13.84 8.65
CA ARG A 171 -24.54 -13.62 7.24
C ARG A 171 -23.53 -14.25 6.28
N LEU A 172 -22.23 -14.10 6.52
CA LEU A 172 -21.20 -14.74 5.70
C LEU A 172 -21.21 -16.26 5.84
N ASP A 173 -21.46 -16.77 7.05
CA ASP A 173 -21.51 -18.23 7.28
C ASP A 173 -22.68 -18.88 6.54
N SER A 174 -23.85 -18.21 6.50
CA SER A 174 -24.97 -18.67 5.70
C SER A 174 -24.62 -18.75 4.21
N LEU A 175 -23.88 -17.78 3.69
CA LEU A 175 -23.39 -17.79 2.30
C LEU A 175 -22.34 -18.88 2.07
N ARG A 176 -21.53 -19.17 3.08
CA ARG A 176 -20.53 -20.24 3.02
C ARG A 176 -21.18 -21.61 2.81
N VAL A 177 -22.30 -21.88 3.46
CA VAL A 177 -23.06 -23.12 3.26
C VAL A 177 -23.49 -23.28 1.80
N ASP A 178 -24.05 -22.23 1.18
CA ASP A 178 -24.46 -22.27 -0.21
C ASP A 178 -23.27 -22.42 -1.19
N LEU A 179 -22.11 -21.89 -0.84
CA LEU A 179 -20.88 -22.06 -1.60
C LEU A 179 -20.31 -23.50 -1.52
N ILE A 180 -20.37 -24.12 -0.34
CA ILE A 180 -19.93 -25.50 -0.13
C ILE A 180 -20.86 -26.46 -0.89
N ASP A 181 -22.16 -26.22 -0.84
CA ASP A 181 -23.18 -26.99 -1.59
C ASP A 181 -23.12 -26.75 -3.11
N LYS A 182 -22.21 -25.89 -3.58
CA LYS A 182 -22.02 -25.53 -5.00
C LYS A 182 -23.27 -24.98 -5.68
N LYS A 183 -24.19 -24.39 -4.93
CA LYS A 183 -25.38 -23.69 -5.46
C LYS A 183 -24.99 -22.41 -6.18
N ILE A 184 -23.93 -21.77 -5.70
CA ILE A 184 -23.41 -20.50 -6.24
C ILE A 184 -21.88 -20.61 -6.30
N SER A 185 -21.24 -20.01 -7.27
CA SER A 185 -19.78 -19.96 -7.34
C SER A 185 -19.21 -18.82 -6.49
N PHE A 186 -17.98 -19.02 -5.96
CA PHE A 186 -17.27 -17.98 -5.20
C PHE A 186 -17.05 -16.70 -6.05
N ASP A 187 -16.77 -16.88 -7.33
CA ASP A 187 -16.54 -15.80 -8.28
C ASP A 187 -17.80 -14.91 -8.45
N GLU A 188 -18.96 -15.54 -8.57
CA GLU A 188 -20.24 -14.83 -8.72
C GLU A 188 -20.61 -14.10 -7.44
N ILE A 189 -20.58 -14.79 -6.28
CA ILE A 189 -21.00 -14.18 -5.02
C ILE A 189 -20.12 -12.99 -4.63
N THR A 190 -18.84 -13.04 -4.98
CA THR A 190 -17.92 -11.92 -4.73
C THR A 190 -18.39 -10.63 -5.39
N GLN A 191 -18.89 -10.69 -6.62
CA GLN A 191 -19.35 -9.50 -7.35
C GLN A 191 -20.58 -8.85 -6.71
N TYR A 192 -21.47 -9.65 -6.13
CA TYR A 192 -22.72 -9.15 -5.57
C TYR A 192 -22.63 -8.83 -4.07
N VAL A 193 -21.80 -9.54 -3.33
CA VAL A 193 -21.77 -9.48 -1.86
C VAL A 193 -20.57 -8.75 -1.33
N SER A 194 -19.37 -8.94 -1.94
CA SER A 194 -18.15 -8.32 -1.42
C SER A 194 -18.22 -6.80 -1.49
N GLN A 195 -17.85 -6.16 -0.39
CA GLN A 195 -17.79 -4.71 -0.28
C GLN A 195 -16.37 -4.16 -0.48
N ASP A 196 -15.39 -5.04 -0.66
CA ASP A 196 -14.05 -4.62 -1.06
C ASP A 196 -14.00 -4.27 -2.56
N LYS A 197 -13.81 -2.99 -2.85
CA LYS A 197 -13.79 -2.46 -4.21
C LYS A 197 -12.62 -2.98 -5.05
N GLU A 198 -11.52 -3.38 -4.41
CA GLU A 198 -10.31 -3.80 -5.11
C GLU A 198 -10.41 -5.23 -5.63
N THR A 199 -10.90 -6.13 -4.79
CA THR A 199 -11.01 -7.55 -5.14
C THR A 199 -12.33 -7.91 -5.80
N ARG A 200 -13.42 -7.19 -5.51
CA ARG A 200 -14.76 -7.47 -6.04
C ARG A 200 -14.80 -7.60 -7.57
N ASN A 201 -14.16 -6.66 -8.27
CA ASN A 201 -14.13 -6.66 -9.73
C ASN A 201 -13.14 -7.68 -10.32
N ASN A 202 -12.28 -8.27 -9.49
CA ASN A 202 -11.33 -9.31 -9.84
C ASN A 202 -11.74 -10.67 -9.28
N LYS A 203 -13.04 -10.95 -9.19
CA LYS A 203 -13.58 -12.22 -8.69
C LYS A 203 -13.07 -12.61 -7.28
N GLY A 204 -12.81 -11.62 -6.46
CA GLY A 204 -12.26 -11.80 -5.12
C GLY A 204 -10.75 -12.03 -5.05
N LEU A 205 -10.05 -12.15 -6.18
CA LEU A 205 -8.61 -12.37 -6.19
C LEU A 205 -7.87 -11.20 -5.55
N MET A 206 -7.10 -11.50 -4.53
CA MET A 206 -6.17 -10.56 -3.93
C MET A 206 -5.02 -10.28 -4.89
N VAL A 207 -4.52 -9.06 -4.85
CA VAL A 207 -3.44 -8.59 -5.74
C VAL A 207 -2.30 -8.07 -4.88
N ASN A 208 -1.10 -8.52 -5.20
CA ASN A 208 0.16 -8.09 -4.62
C ASN A 208 0.96 -7.28 -5.62
N MET A 209 1.82 -6.41 -5.12
CA MET A 209 2.84 -5.75 -5.94
C MET A 209 4.16 -6.47 -5.71
N SER A 210 4.69 -7.09 -6.75
CA SER A 210 6.02 -7.71 -6.67
C SER A 210 7.10 -6.65 -6.40
N GLU A 211 8.27 -7.07 -5.92
CA GLU A 211 9.43 -6.19 -5.73
C GLU A 211 9.84 -5.44 -7.00
N THR A 212 9.49 -5.98 -8.16
CA THR A 212 9.71 -5.37 -9.47
C THR A 212 8.62 -4.36 -9.87
N GLY A 213 7.63 -4.13 -9.01
CA GLY A 213 6.50 -3.23 -9.27
C GLY A 213 5.45 -3.83 -10.23
N VAL A 214 5.49 -5.13 -10.49
CA VAL A 214 4.50 -5.83 -11.31
C VAL A 214 3.38 -6.38 -10.43
N SER A 215 2.14 -6.12 -10.83
CA SER A 215 0.96 -6.66 -10.16
C SER A 215 0.87 -8.17 -10.35
N THR A 216 0.67 -8.92 -9.28
CA THR A 216 0.55 -10.39 -9.27
C THR A 216 -0.54 -10.85 -8.32
N THR A 217 -1.14 -12.01 -8.59
CA THR A 217 -2.11 -12.66 -7.68
C THR A 217 -1.43 -13.65 -6.73
N LYS A 218 -0.12 -13.84 -6.90
CA LYS A 218 0.68 -14.76 -6.10
C LYS A 218 1.27 -14.05 -4.88
N PHE A 219 1.09 -14.64 -3.72
CA PHE A 219 1.60 -14.15 -2.44
C PHE A 219 2.54 -15.17 -1.83
N GLN A 220 3.65 -14.72 -1.27
CA GLN A 220 4.35 -15.49 -0.25
C GLN A 220 3.57 -15.34 1.07
N MET A 221 3.71 -16.28 1.99
CA MET A 221 2.91 -16.29 3.22
C MET A 221 3.13 -15.06 4.11
N ASP A 222 4.34 -14.52 4.10
CA ASP A 222 4.75 -13.30 4.82
C ASP A 222 4.21 -11.99 4.20
N GLN A 223 3.75 -12.04 2.96
CA GLN A 223 3.15 -10.92 2.25
C GLN A 223 1.64 -10.79 2.48
N LEU A 224 1.01 -11.82 3.03
CA LEU A 224 -0.40 -11.79 3.38
C LEU A 224 -0.62 -11.11 4.74
N PRO A 225 -1.78 -10.44 4.95
CA PRO A 225 -2.20 -10.08 6.31
C PRO A 225 -2.15 -11.29 7.24
N GLN A 226 -1.69 -11.07 8.47
CA GLN A 226 -1.40 -12.17 9.41
C GLN A 226 -2.63 -13.07 9.67
N GLU A 227 -3.81 -12.46 9.77
CA GLU A 227 -5.06 -13.18 9.97
C GLU A 227 -5.36 -14.13 8.81
N ILE A 228 -5.15 -13.67 7.58
CA ILE A 228 -5.35 -14.48 6.37
C ILE A 228 -4.28 -15.57 6.28
N ALA A 229 -3.01 -15.23 6.51
CA ALA A 229 -1.91 -16.18 6.45
C ALA A 229 -2.12 -17.36 7.41
N ASN A 230 -2.51 -17.09 8.65
CA ASN A 230 -2.77 -18.14 9.67
C ASN A 230 -3.91 -19.09 9.29
N ILE A 231 -4.89 -18.60 8.56
CA ILE A 231 -6.02 -19.40 8.08
C ILE A 231 -5.60 -20.21 6.85
N VAL A 232 -5.02 -19.55 5.85
CA VAL A 232 -4.61 -20.14 4.57
C VAL A 232 -3.57 -21.24 4.76
N ASP A 233 -2.69 -21.11 5.76
CA ASP A 233 -1.67 -22.13 6.06
C ASP A 233 -2.26 -23.51 6.30
N LYS A 234 -3.41 -23.57 6.94
CA LYS A 234 -4.13 -24.80 7.32
C LYS A 234 -5.12 -25.31 6.29
N MET A 235 -5.38 -24.54 5.22
CA MET A 235 -6.42 -24.85 4.22
C MET A 235 -5.87 -25.73 3.10
N GLU A 236 -6.74 -26.56 2.54
CA GLU A 236 -6.50 -27.25 1.28
C GLU A 236 -6.91 -26.41 0.08
N VAL A 237 -6.34 -26.72 -1.11
CA VAL A 237 -6.68 -26.00 -2.34
C VAL A 237 -8.14 -26.23 -2.71
N GLY A 238 -8.86 -25.13 -2.90
CA GLY A 238 -10.31 -25.12 -3.19
C GLY A 238 -11.16 -24.95 -1.93
N GLU A 239 -10.61 -25.07 -0.74
CA GLU A 239 -11.31 -24.92 0.54
C GLU A 239 -11.72 -23.47 0.77
N ILE A 240 -12.84 -23.29 1.49
CA ILE A 240 -13.39 -21.99 1.90
C ILE A 240 -13.34 -21.92 3.43
N SER A 241 -12.74 -20.86 3.96
CA SER A 241 -12.61 -20.67 5.41
C SER A 241 -13.96 -20.44 6.08
N VAL A 242 -14.02 -20.63 7.39
CA VAL A 242 -15.06 -20.01 8.20
C VAL A 242 -14.92 -18.49 8.15
N PRO A 243 -16.00 -17.72 8.30
CA PRO A 243 -15.91 -16.25 8.43
C PRO A 243 -15.08 -15.85 9.66
N PHE A 244 -14.32 -14.80 9.51
CA PHE A 244 -13.46 -14.23 10.58
C PHE A 244 -13.44 -12.71 10.52
N THR A 245 -13.00 -12.07 11.60
CA THR A 245 -12.80 -10.63 11.66
C THR A 245 -11.36 -10.29 11.33
N MET A 246 -11.15 -9.18 10.63
CA MET A 246 -9.84 -8.62 10.36
C MET A 246 -9.92 -7.10 10.27
N ILE A 247 -8.77 -6.45 10.37
CA ILE A 247 -8.68 -5.01 10.14
C ILE A 247 -8.28 -4.76 8.67
N ASP A 248 -9.13 -4.05 7.92
CA ASP A 248 -8.73 -3.49 6.63
C ASP A 248 -7.61 -2.47 6.88
N GLN A 249 -6.38 -2.87 6.60
CA GLN A 249 -5.19 -2.05 6.89
C GLN A 249 -5.18 -0.72 6.13
N LYS A 250 -5.83 -0.64 4.96
CA LYS A 250 -5.89 0.58 4.17
C LYS A 250 -6.87 1.59 4.76
N ARG A 251 -8.03 1.12 5.22
CA ARG A 251 -9.11 1.97 5.75
C ARG A 251 -9.09 2.06 7.28
N GLY A 252 -8.35 1.16 7.95
CA GLY A 252 -8.30 1.06 9.39
C GLY A 252 -9.66 0.72 10.02
N LYS A 253 -10.49 -0.04 9.29
CA LYS A 253 -11.82 -0.47 9.72
C LYS A 253 -11.84 -1.96 9.99
N GLU A 254 -12.60 -2.35 11.00
CA GLU A 254 -12.89 -3.75 11.24
C GLU A 254 -13.89 -4.26 10.22
N VAL A 255 -13.57 -5.37 9.56
CA VAL A 255 -14.38 -6.02 8.54
C VAL A 255 -14.49 -7.50 8.84
N VAL A 256 -15.56 -8.10 8.37
CA VAL A 256 -15.74 -9.55 8.39
C VAL A 256 -15.33 -10.09 7.03
N ALA A 257 -14.53 -11.13 7.03
CA ALA A 257 -13.99 -11.72 5.81
C ALA A 257 -14.17 -13.24 5.76
N MET A 258 -14.15 -13.77 4.56
CA MET A 258 -14.08 -15.18 4.25
C MET A 258 -13.14 -15.36 3.06
N VAL A 259 -12.23 -16.32 3.15
CA VAL A 259 -11.24 -16.57 2.11
C VAL A 259 -11.40 -17.95 1.49
N LYS A 260 -11.00 -18.06 0.22
CA LYS A 260 -10.86 -19.33 -0.49
C LYS A 260 -9.43 -19.46 -0.98
N LEU A 261 -8.80 -20.59 -0.65
CA LEU A 261 -7.49 -20.92 -1.20
C LEU A 261 -7.66 -21.43 -2.64
N LYS A 262 -7.32 -20.58 -3.62
CA LYS A 262 -7.47 -20.90 -5.03
C LYS A 262 -6.36 -21.81 -5.55
N ALA A 263 -5.12 -21.53 -5.16
CA ALA A 263 -3.95 -22.31 -5.56
C ALA A 263 -2.86 -22.26 -4.49
N ARG A 264 -2.10 -23.34 -4.40
CA ARG A 264 -0.87 -23.42 -3.61
C ARG A 264 0.25 -23.91 -4.52
N ILE A 265 1.23 -23.07 -4.76
CA ILE A 265 2.35 -23.31 -5.66
C ILE A 265 3.55 -23.67 -4.78
N PRO A 266 4.04 -24.92 -4.80
CA PRO A 266 5.18 -25.31 -4.00
C PRO A 266 6.44 -24.51 -4.38
N GLY A 267 7.34 -24.34 -3.40
CA GLY A 267 8.61 -23.70 -3.63
C GLY A 267 9.42 -24.45 -4.70
N HIS A 268 10.05 -23.71 -5.60
CA HIS A 268 10.78 -24.28 -6.74
C HIS A 268 11.90 -23.36 -7.21
N LYS A 269 12.85 -23.91 -7.98
CA LYS A 269 13.81 -23.09 -8.72
C LYS A 269 13.08 -22.36 -9.84
N ALA A 270 13.36 -21.05 -10.00
CA ALA A 270 12.70 -20.23 -11.01
C ALA A 270 12.83 -20.86 -12.40
N ASN A 271 11.77 -20.78 -13.19
CA ASN A 271 11.76 -21.23 -14.57
C ASN A 271 11.13 -20.18 -15.50
N VAL A 272 11.56 -20.16 -16.76
CA VAL A 272 11.14 -19.12 -17.71
C VAL A 272 9.63 -19.16 -18.01
N SER A 273 8.97 -20.32 -17.87
CA SER A 273 7.56 -20.48 -18.21
C SER A 273 6.63 -19.87 -17.13
N ASN A 274 6.94 -20.12 -15.86
CA ASN A 274 6.07 -19.75 -14.73
C ASN A 274 6.49 -18.44 -14.07
N ASP A 275 7.79 -18.10 -14.13
CA ASP A 275 8.40 -17.03 -13.34
C ASP A 275 9.02 -15.94 -14.23
N PHE A 276 8.52 -15.84 -15.45
CA PHE A 276 9.06 -14.90 -16.46
C PHE A 276 9.16 -13.46 -15.94
N GLN A 277 8.17 -12.98 -15.21
CA GLN A 277 8.16 -11.60 -14.69
C GLN A 277 9.23 -11.37 -13.63
N ILE A 278 9.46 -12.36 -12.77
CA ILE A 278 10.52 -12.31 -11.75
C ILE A 278 11.89 -12.30 -12.43
N LEU A 279 12.11 -13.24 -13.36
CA LEU A 279 13.35 -13.30 -14.14
C LEU A 279 13.59 -12.03 -14.96
N LYS A 280 12.54 -11.47 -15.57
CA LYS A 280 12.58 -10.19 -16.28
C LYS A 280 13.03 -9.06 -15.36
N GLY A 281 12.47 -8.97 -14.16
CA GLY A 281 12.87 -7.98 -13.16
C GLY A 281 14.34 -8.10 -12.76
N ILE A 282 14.84 -9.32 -12.60
CA ILE A 282 16.27 -9.58 -12.30
C ILE A 282 17.16 -9.08 -13.45
N VAL A 283 16.79 -9.41 -14.71
CA VAL A 283 17.54 -8.96 -15.89
C VAL A 283 17.51 -7.43 -16.02
N GLU A 284 16.37 -6.80 -15.78
CA GLU A 284 16.25 -5.34 -15.81
C GLU A 284 17.09 -4.68 -14.73
N ASN A 285 17.11 -5.23 -13.52
CA ASN A 285 17.96 -4.74 -12.43
C ASN A 285 19.46 -4.92 -12.77
N HIS A 286 19.84 -6.05 -13.32
CA HIS A 286 21.20 -6.29 -13.76
C HIS A 286 21.64 -5.25 -14.82
N LYS A 287 20.82 -5.02 -15.85
CA LYS A 287 21.07 -3.98 -16.86
C LYS A 287 21.15 -2.57 -16.28
N ARG A 288 20.27 -2.25 -15.30
CA ARG A 288 20.32 -0.95 -14.61
C ARG A 288 21.63 -0.77 -13.88
N ASN A 289 22.07 -1.79 -13.15
CA ASN A 289 23.34 -1.75 -12.43
C ASN A 289 24.52 -1.59 -13.39
N GLU A 290 24.56 -2.35 -14.47
CA GLU A 290 25.60 -2.21 -15.51
C GLU A 290 25.65 -0.78 -16.11
N LEU A 291 24.48 -0.19 -16.39
CA LEU A 291 24.42 1.19 -16.89
C LEU A 291 24.93 2.20 -15.87
N ILE A 292 24.60 2.01 -14.59
CA ILE A 292 25.08 2.86 -13.50
C ILE A 292 26.59 2.71 -13.33
N ASP A 293 27.10 1.48 -13.32
CA ASP A 293 28.54 1.18 -13.17
C ASP A 293 29.35 1.79 -14.32
N ASN A 294 28.90 1.60 -15.54
CA ASN A 294 29.55 2.17 -16.73
C ASN A 294 29.52 3.71 -16.67
N TRP A 295 28.41 4.30 -16.24
CA TRP A 295 28.33 5.76 -16.08
C TRP A 295 29.25 6.27 -14.98
N ILE A 296 29.34 5.58 -13.85
CA ILE A 296 30.27 5.95 -12.76
C ILE A 296 31.71 5.92 -13.26
N ARG A 297 32.11 4.81 -13.91
CA ARG A 297 33.46 4.65 -14.48
C ARG A 297 33.79 5.73 -15.52
N GLN A 298 32.82 6.11 -16.36
CA GLN A 298 32.98 7.19 -17.31
C GLN A 298 33.15 8.54 -16.57
N LYS A 299 32.30 8.81 -15.57
CA LYS A 299 32.39 10.07 -14.80
C LYS A 299 33.67 10.18 -13.99
N GLN A 300 34.21 9.09 -13.47
CA GLN A 300 35.51 9.08 -12.82
C GLN A 300 36.64 9.52 -13.75
N LYS A 301 36.58 9.18 -15.04
CA LYS A 301 37.57 9.61 -16.06
C LYS A 301 37.43 11.09 -16.43
N GLU A 302 36.20 11.60 -16.50
CA GLU A 302 35.86 12.95 -16.96
C GLU A 302 35.90 14.01 -15.87
N THR A 303 35.84 13.60 -14.58
CA THR A 303 35.66 14.53 -13.46
C THR A 303 36.97 14.67 -12.68
N TYR A 304 37.29 15.89 -12.26
CA TYR A 304 38.37 16.11 -11.29
C TYR A 304 37.92 15.62 -9.91
N ILE A 305 38.68 14.70 -9.33
CA ILE A 305 38.39 14.10 -8.03
C ILE A 305 39.59 14.35 -7.13
N ARG A 306 39.35 14.93 -5.96
CA ARG A 306 40.35 15.10 -4.89
C ARG A 306 39.85 14.38 -3.64
N ILE A 307 40.60 13.39 -3.19
CA ILE A 307 40.36 12.70 -1.93
C ILE A 307 41.23 13.41 -0.89
N LYS A 308 40.70 13.68 0.29
CA LYS A 308 41.47 14.27 1.42
C LYS A 308 42.48 13.26 1.95
N ASP A 309 43.61 13.78 2.40
CA ASP A 309 44.65 12.98 3.01
C ASP A 309 44.09 12.14 4.18
N GLY A 310 44.47 10.87 4.24
CA GLY A 310 43.98 9.91 5.23
C GLY A 310 42.70 9.15 4.80
N TRP A 311 42.07 9.46 3.64
CA TRP A 311 40.92 8.73 3.07
C TRP A 311 41.30 7.98 1.80
N ASP A 312 42.55 7.98 1.41
CA ASP A 312 43.10 7.30 0.24
C ASP A 312 43.26 5.79 0.42
N ASN A 313 43.29 5.33 1.69
CA ASN A 313 43.43 3.93 2.07
C ASN A 313 42.06 3.21 2.25
N CYS A 314 40.95 3.83 1.85
CA CYS A 314 39.65 3.20 1.95
C CYS A 314 39.44 2.18 0.81
N ASP A 315 38.72 1.10 1.15
CA ASP A 315 38.29 0.10 0.18
C ASP A 315 37.13 0.68 -0.64
N PHE A 316 37.40 1.20 -1.84
CA PHE A 316 36.41 1.83 -2.69
C PHE A 316 35.70 0.79 -3.54
N MET A 317 34.38 0.85 -3.59
CA MET A 317 33.54 -0.02 -4.42
C MET A 317 33.91 0.03 -5.91
N TYR A 318 34.44 1.17 -6.38
CA TYR A 318 34.91 1.35 -7.76
C TYR A 318 36.38 1.72 -7.78
N ASP A 319 37.18 1.01 -8.56
CA ASP A 319 38.57 1.38 -8.81
C ASP A 319 38.63 2.70 -9.61
N GLY A 320 39.66 3.51 -9.36
CA GLY A 320 39.90 4.74 -10.12
C GLY A 320 39.44 6.04 -9.45
N TRP A 321 39.04 6.02 -8.20
CA TRP A 321 38.89 7.23 -7.37
C TRP A 321 40.24 7.91 -7.05
N ILE A 322 41.29 7.11 -6.91
CA ILE A 322 42.65 7.58 -6.71
C ILE A 322 43.36 7.54 -8.07
N LYS A 323 43.60 8.70 -8.66
CA LYS A 323 44.48 8.81 -9.85
C LYS A 323 45.94 8.78 -9.37
N LYS A 324 46.62 7.68 -9.67
CA LYS A 324 48.06 7.59 -9.51
C LYS A 324 48.79 8.50 -10.49
#